data_a7055a76f077e794db50a2ff5d466053
#
_entry.id   a7055a76f077e794db50a2ff5d466053
#
_cell.length_a   1.000
_cell.length_b   1.000
_cell.length_c   1.000
_cell.angle_alpha   90.00
_cell.angle_beta   90.00
_cell.angle_gamma   90.00
#
_symmetry.space_group_name_H-M   'P 1'
#
loop_
_entity.id
_entity.type
_entity.pdbx_description
1 polymer ?
#
loop_
_entity_poly.entity_id
_entity_poly.type
_entity_poly.pdbx_seq_one_letter_code
_entity_poly.pdbx_strand_id
1 'polypeptide(L)'
;ETQGGRRSLSNQEFFIRLGQRLIKALDAITVDGFVFRVDMRLRPYGDSGALVFSFDALEQYYQSQGRDWERYAMIKARVVAGDQVAGAQLQAMLKPFVYRRYLDFAAIEALRSLKLMIQREVQRKGLQDNVKLGSGGIREVEFIGQAFQLIHGGRDRSLQQRPILAVLDMLASNSYLPDEAVDELKGAYLF
;
A
#
# COMPACT_ATOMS: atom_id res chain seq x y z
N GLU A 1 10.25 22.22 19.34
CA GLU A 1 9.17 23.21 19.50
C GLU A 1 9.19 24.18 18.33
N THR A 2 8.10 24.25 17.57
CA THR A 2 7.94 25.24 16.51
C THR A 2 7.30 26.49 17.11
N GLN A 3 8.05 27.58 17.15
CA GLN A 3 7.51 28.89 17.51
C GLN A 3 6.62 29.41 16.38
N GLY A 4 5.31 29.36 16.57
CA GLY A 4 4.33 29.90 15.66
C GLY A 4 3.31 30.73 16.41
N GLY A 5 3.48 32.04 16.48
CA GLY A 5 2.53 32.94 17.12
C GLY A 5 2.57 32.96 18.65
N ARG A 6 1.55 33.55 19.27
CA ARG A 6 1.45 33.74 20.74
C ARG A 6 1.30 32.46 21.59
N ARG A 7 1.25 31.25 20.99
CA ARG A 7 1.24 29.95 21.68
C ARG A 7 2.23 29.02 21.03
N SER A 8 3.17 28.47 21.81
CA SER A 8 4.03 27.36 21.42
C SER A 8 3.17 26.13 21.17
N LEU A 9 3.33 25.50 20.00
CA LEU A 9 2.71 24.23 19.65
C LEU A 9 3.76 23.14 19.71
N SER A 10 3.42 21.95 20.17
CA SER A 10 4.27 20.79 20.00
C SER A 10 4.41 20.44 18.51
N ASN A 11 5.53 19.78 18.14
CA ASN A 11 5.71 19.30 16.76
C ASN A 11 4.55 18.41 16.31
N GLN A 12 4.08 17.53 17.20
CA GLN A 12 2.95 16.65 16.92
C GLN A 12 1.67 17.45 16.54
N GLU A 13 1.31 18.45 17.34
CA GLU A 13 0.12 19.29 17.06
C GLU A 13 0.30 20.10 15.77
N PHE A 14 1.49 20.62 15.53
CA PHE A 14 1.77 21.36 14.31
C PHE A 14 1.57 20.50 13.06
N PHE A 15 2.19 19.31 13.02
CA PHE A 15 2.11 18.44 11.86
C PHE A 15 0.72 17.79 11.69
N ILE A 16 -0.02 17.53 12.77
CA ILE A 16 -1.42 17.09 12.67
C ILE A 16 -2.26 18.18 11.99
N ARG A 17 -2.12 19.46 12.40
CA ARG A 17 -2.85 20.58 11.79
C ARG A 17 -2.44 20.77 10.31
N LEU A 18 -1.16 20.64 10.02
CA LEU A 18 -0.66 20.69 8.64
C LEU A 18 -1.29 19.58 7.77
N GLY A 19 -1.28 18.34 8.26
CA GLY A 19 -1.91 17.20 7.57
C GLY A 19 -3.41 17.41 7.34
N GLN A 20 -4.14 17.90 8.34
CA GLN A 20 -5.57 18.22 8.20
C GLN A 20 -5.83 19.27 7.11
N ARG A 21 -5.00 20.32 7.05
CA ARG A 21 -5.10 21.35 6.01
C ARG A 21 -4.78 20.81 4.63
N LEU A 22 -3.75 19.98 4.53
CA LEU A 22 -3.37 19.33 3.27
C LEU A 22 -4.51 18.44 2.74
N ILE A 23 -5.07 17.58 3.59
CA ILE A 23 -6.21 16.72 3.23
C ILE A 23 -7.38 17.58 2.76
N LYS A 24 -7.74 18.62 3.52
CA LYS A 24 -8.82 19.53 3.13
C LYS A 24 -8.57 20.21 1.80
N ALA A 25 -7.34 20.64 1.52
CA ALA A 25 -6.99 21.28 0.25
C ALA A 25 -7.11 20.32 -0.95
N LEU A 26 -6.85 19.02 -0.75
CA LEU A 26 -6.90 18.03 -1.82
C LEU A 26 -8.32 17.48 -2.05
N ASP A 27 -9.09 17.24 -0.97
CA ASP A 27 -10.37 16.50 -0.99
C ASP A 27 -11.61 17.41 -0.94
N ALA A 28 -11.45 18.71 -0.64
CA ALA A 28 -12.58 19.62 -0.58
C ALA A 28 -13.20 19.82 -1.96
N ILE A 29 -14.53 19.66 -2.03
CA ILE A 29 -15.30 19.92 -3.25
C ILE A 29 -15.49 21.45 -3.36
N THR A 30 -15.06 22.02 -4.48
CA THR A 30 -15.19 23.43 -4.84
C THR A 30 -16.09 23.58 -6.07
N VAL A 31 -16.30 24.80 -6.53
CA VAL A 31 -17.01 25.07 -7.80
C VAL A 31 -16.33 24.43 -8.99
N ASP A 32 -15.00 24.25 -8.95
CA ASP A 32 -14.20 23.61 -10.00
C ASP A 32 -13.99 22.09 -9.78
N GLY A 33 -14.67 21.50 -8.79
CA GLY A 33 -14.51 20.09 -8.39
C GLY A 33 -13.53 19.91 -7.22
N PHE A 34 -12.83 18.78 -7.16
CA PHE A 34 -11.80 18.48 -6.15
C PHE A 34 -10.52 17.98 -6.81
N VAL A 35 -9.39 18.13 -6.12
CA VAL A 35 -8.07 17.77 -6.67
C VAL A 35 -7.86 16.26 -6.65
N PHE A 36 -7.99 15.64 -5.46
CA PHE A 36 -7.86 14.20 -5.28
C PHE A 36 -8.77 13.71 -4.15
N ARG A 37 -9.37 12.55 -4.34
CA ARG A 37 -10.01 11.83 -3.25
C ARG A 37 -8.95 11.34 -2.27
N VAL A 38 -9.09 11.69 -0.98
CA VAL A 38 -8.17 11.30 0.08
C VAL A 38 -8.79 10.22 0.97
N ASP A 39 -8.07 9.13 1.17
CA ASP A 39 -8.46 8.06 2.10
C ASP A 39 -7.31 7.79 3.09
N MET A 40 -7.56 8.08 4.36
CA MET A 40 -6.57 7.96 5.44
C MET A 40 -6.74 6.68 6.28
N ARG A 41 -7.57 5.73 5.86
CA ARG A 41 -7.83 4.49 6.62
C ARG A 41 -6.64 3.55 6.72
N LEU A 42 -5.68 3.65 5.79
CA LEU A 42 -4.47 2.81 5.79
C LEU A 42 -3.37 3.31 6.74
N ARG A 43 -3.61 4.36 7.54
CA ARG A 43 -2.65 4.80 8.54
C ARG A 43 -2.59 3.84 9.75
N PRO A 44 -1.48 3.83 10.51
CA PRO A 44 -1.38 3.04 11.74
C PRO A 44 -2.59 3.23 12.66
N TYR A 45 -3.10 2.13 13.20
CA TYR A 45 -4.32 2.07 14.03
C TYR A 45 -5.61 2.51 13.31
N GLY A 46 -5.61 2.70 12.00
CA GLY A 46 -6.78 3.08 11.22
C GLY A 46 -7.42 4.38 11.72
N ASP A 47 -8.74 4.39 11.86
CA ASP A 47 -9.48 5.61 12.26
C ASP A 47 -9.20 6.07 13.69
N SER A 48 -8.75 5.19 14.58
CA SER A 48 -8.33 5.53 15.94
C SER A 48 -6.91 6.10 16.04
N GLY A 49 -6.09 5.92 14.98
CA GLY A 49 -4.71 6.35 14.97
C GLY A 49 -4.53 7.84 14.71
N ALA A 50 -3.40 8.38 15.16
CA ALA A 50 -3.00 9.73 14.82
C ALA A 50 -2.89 9.93 13.32
N LEU A 51 -3.12 11.15 12.84
CA LEU A 51 -2.99 11.48 11.42
C LEU A 51 -1.54 11.49 10.95
N VAL A 52 -0.62 11.80 11.85
CA VAL A 52 0.80 11.97 11.58
C VAL A 52 1.62 11.22 12.62
N PHE A 53 2.66 10.54 12.18
CA PHE A 53 3.62 9.80 13.01
C PHE A 53 5.04 10.30 12.76
N SER A 54 5.90 10.27 13.79
CA SER A 54 7.35 10.32 13.58
C SER A 54 7.82 9.01 12.93
N PHE A 55 9.00 9.02 12.32
CA PHE A 55 9.56 7.80 11.72
C PHE A 55 9.78 6.69 12.75
N ASP A 56 10.28 7.04 13.93
CA ASP A 56 10.51 6.08 15.03
C ASP A 56 9.19 5.43 15.50
N ALA A 57 8.13 6.24 15.66
CA ALA A 57 6.82 5.72 16.05
C ALA A 57 6.21 4.83 14.95
N LEU A 58 6.45 5.16 13.69
CA LEU A 58 6.00 4.36 12.56
C LEU A 58 6.76 3.04 12.47
N GLU A 59 8.08 3.07 12.66
CA GLU A 59 8.91 1.86 12.71
C GLU A 59 8.47 0.93 13.85
N GLN A 60 8.32 1.45 15.05
CA GLN A 60 7.85 0.69 16.21
C GLN A 60 6.48 0.05 15.95
N TYR A 61 5.56 0.79 15.32
CA TYR A 61 4.25 0.26 14.96
C TYR A 61 4.37 -0.93 14.01
N TYR A 62 5.11 -0.82 12.90
CA TYR A 62 5.23 -1.90 11.93
C TYR A 62 6.04 -3.09 12.41
N GLN A 63 6.95 -2.89 13.36
CA GLN A 63 7.68 -3.99 14.02
C GLN A 63 6.80 -4.80 14.98
N SER A 64 5.88 -4.15 15.70
CA SER A 64 5.13 -4.78 16.78
C SER A 64 3.64 -5.04 16.49
N GLN A 65 3.01 -4.21 15.68
CA GLN A 65 1.56 -4.21 15.41
C GLN A 65 1.19 -4.38 13.95
N GLY A 66 2.15 -4.24 13.03
CA GLY A 66 1.89 -4.26 11.59
C GLY A 66 1.25 -5.57 11.13
N ARG A 67 0.15 -5.46 10.38
CA ARG A 67 -0.68 -6.59 9.92
C ARG A 67 -0.35 -6.98 8.47
N ASP A 68 -0.70 -8.19 8.06
CA ASP A 68 -0.41 -8.68 6.71
C ASP A 68 -1.12 -7.89 5.61
N TRP A 69 -2.34 -7.40 5.84
CA TRP A 69 -3.03 -6.53 4.88
C TRP A 69 -2.34 -5.16 4.71
N GLU A 70 -1.66 -4.65 5.75
CA GLU A 70 -0.85 -3.42 5.65
C GLU A 70 0.42 -3.69 4.84
N ARG A 71 1.06 -4.84 5.00
CA ARG A 71 2.18 -5.25 4.14
C ARG A 71 1.79 -5.25 2.66
N TYR A 72 0.63 -5.83 2.35
CA TYR A 72 0.08 -5.85 1.01
C TYR A 72 -0.15 -4.42 0.48
N ALA A 73 -0.78 -3.54 1.26
CA ALA A 73 -1.01 -2.15 0.87
C ALA A 73 0.30 -1.36 0.67
N MET A 74 1.30 -1.60 1.50
CA MET A 74 2.59 -0.89 1.47
C MET A 74 3.46 -1.22 0.26
N ILE A 75 3.21 -2.31 -0.48
CA ILE A 75 3.89 -2.58 -1.75
C ILE A 75 3.76 -1.38 -2.71
N LYS A 76 2.59 -0.74 -2.75
CA LYS A 76 2.29 0.40 -3.62
C LYS A 76 2.66 1.75 -3.01
N ALA A 77 3.09 1.80 -1.75
CA ALA A 77 3.40 3.05 -1.07
C ALA A 77 4.60 3.77 -1.72
N ARG A 78 4.47 5.08 -1.82
CA ARG A 78 5.54 5.97 -2.29
C ARG A 78 5.48 7.31 -1.58
N VAL A 79 6.62 7.94 -1.40
CA VAL A 79 6.72 9.34 -0.97
C VAL A 79 6.40 10.23 -2.18
N VAL A 80 5.46 11.14 -2.03
CA VAL A 80 4.98 12.02 -3.12
C VAL A 80 5.36 13.48 -2.91
N ALA A 81 5.69 13.88 -1.68
CA ALA A 81 6.10 15.25 -1.34
C ALA A 81 6.94 15.26 -0.06
N GLY A 82 7.61 16.37 0.20
CA GLY A 82 8.45 16.60 1.38
C GLY A 82 9.94 16.38 1.11
N ASP A 83 10.71 16.15 2.17
CA ASP A 83 12.14 15.86 2.09
C ASP A 83 12.38 14.51 1.42
N GLN A 84 13.02 14.52 0.25
CA GLN A 84 13.26 13.33 -0.55
C GLN A 84 14.28 12.39 0.10
N VAL A 85 15.26 12.92 0.83
CA VAL A 85 16.28 12.11 1.53
C VAL A 85 15.64 11.38 2.70
N ALA A 86 14.91 12.10 3.54
CA ALA A 86 14.14 11.51 4.62
C ALA A 86 13.08 10.52 4.09
N GLY A 87 12.45 10.84 2.98
CA GLY A 87 11.51 9.95 2.29
C GLY A 87 12.13 8.63 1.83
N ALA A 88 13.35 8.67 1.29
CA ALA A 88 14.10 7.47 0.91
C ALA A 88 14.48 6.63 2.14
N GLN A 89 14.88 7.27 3.23
CA GLN A 89 15.15 6.59 4.51
C GLN A 89 13.90 5.90 5.06
N LEU A 90 12.75 6.58 5.04
CA LEU A 90 11.46 6.00 5.43
C LEU A 90 11.11 4.76 4.59
N GLN A 91 11.27 4.84 3.27
CA GLN A 91 11.01 3.69 2.41
C GLN A 91 11.97 2.52 2.69
N ALA A 92 13.26 2.80 2.94
CA ALA A 92 14.24 1.79 3.31
C ALA A 92 13.90 1.11 4.64
N MET A 93 13.44 1.88 5.63
CA MET A 93 13.00 1.40 6.94
C MET A 93 11.77 0.47 6.83
N LEU A 94 10.82 0.76 5.94
CA LEU A 94 9.61 -0.03 5.75
C LEU A 94 9.83 -1.33 4.94
N LYS A 95 10.89 -1.41 4.14
CA LYS A 95 11.16 -2.59 3.29
C LYS A 95 11.20 -3.93 4.04
N PRO A 96 11.86 -4.07 5.22
CA PRO A 96 11.87 -5.34 5.96
C PRO A 96 10.49 -5.75 6.46
N PHE A 97 9.61 -4.79 6.76
CA PHE A 97 8.22 -5.07 7.09
C PHE A 97 7.45 -5.61 5.88
N VAL A 98 7.58 -4.99 4.70
CA VAL A 98 6.88 -5.39 3.49
C VAL A 98 7.42 -6.70 2.94
N TYR A 99 8.74 -6.80 2.75
CA TYR A 99 9.41 -7.91 2.10
C TYR A 99 10.21 -8.75 3.11
N ARG A 100 9.53 -9.66 3.80
CA ARG A 100 10.18 -10.57 4.76
C ARG A 100 11.03 -11.60 4.02
N ARG A 101 12.24 -11.83 4.51
CA ARG A 101 13.17 -12.82 3.93
C ARG A 101 12.70 -14.25 4.14
N TYR A 102 12.03 -14.50 5.24
CA TYR A 102 11.48 -15.81 5.61
C TYR A 102 9.96 -15.68 5.75
N LEU A 103 9.25 -16.49 4.97
CA LEU A 103 7.81 -16.67 5.10
C LEU A 103 7.58 -18.03 5.77
N ASP A 104 6.76 -18.02 6.77
CA ASP A 104 6.20 -19.24 7.35
C ASP A 104 4.87 -19.61 6.64
N PHE A 105 4.34 -20.77 6.97
CA PHE A 105 3.04 -21.21 6.45
C PHE A 105 1.91 -20.23 6.81
N ALA A 106 2.02 -19.55 7.96
CA ALA A 106 1.03 -18.58 8.40
C ALA A 106 0.92 -17.39 7.43
N ALA A 107 2.02 -16.95 6.81
CA ALA A 107 2.00 -15.88 5.83
C ALA A 107 1.25 -16.25 4.55
N ILE A 108 1.37 -17.51 4.09
CA ILE A 108 0.63 -18.01 2.92
C ILE A 108 -0.86 -18.11 3.26
N GLU A 109 -1.21 -18.59 4.46
CA GLU A 109 -2.60 -18.66 4.91
C GLU A 109 -3.21 -17.26 5.09
N ALA A 110 -2.43 -16.29 5.56
CA ALA A 110 -2.86 -14.90 5.64
C ALA A 110 -3.18 -14.31 4.25
N LEU A 111 -2.39 -14.62 3.22
CA LEU A 111 -2.69 -14.22 1.83
C LEU A 111 -3.98 -14.86 1.31
N ARG A 112 -4.21 -16.15 1.57
CA ARG A 112 -5.46 -16.82 1.22
C ARG A 112 -6.66 -16.19 1.91
N SER A 113 -6.55 -15.91 3.20
CA SER A 113 -7.58 -15.25 4.00
C SER A 113 -7.87 -13.84 3.49
N LEU A 114 -6.85 -13.10 3.08
CA LEU A 114 -7.00 -11.77 2.49
C LEU A 114 -7.76 -11.84 1.16
N LYS A 115 -7.43 -12.80 0.28
CA LYS A 115 -8.17 -13.02 -0.97
C LYS A 115 -9.64 -13.31 -0.71
N LEU A 116 -9.94 -14.22 0.21
CA LEU A 116 -11.32 -14.56 0.58
C LEU A 116 -12.10 -13.37 1.15
N MET A 117 -11.45 -12.54 1.97
CA MET A 117 -12.06 -11.32 2.52
C MET A 117 -12.41 -10.33 1.40
N ILE A 118 -11.51 -10.12 0.44
CA ILE A 118 -11.75 -9.26 -0.73
C ILE A 118 -12.93 -9.79 -1.56
N GLN A 119 -12.97 -11.09 -1.85
CA GLN A 119 -14.04 -11.72 -2.62
C GLN A 119 -15.40 -11.57 -1.93
N ARG A 120 -15.48 -11.81 -0.63
CA ARG A 120 -16.72 -11.63 0.16
C ARG A 120 -17.22 -10.18 0.11
N GLU A 121 -16.31 -9.21 0.18
CA GLU A 121 -16.70 -7.80 0.12
C GLU A 121 -17.20 -7.40 -1.27
N VAL A 122 -16.62 -7.94 -2.35
CA VAL A 122 -17.10 -7.77 -3.73
C VAL A 122 -18.51 -8.35 -3.89
N GLN A 123 -18.74 -9.56 -3.39
CA GLN A 123 -20.04 -10.21 -3.41
C GLN A 123 -21.09 -9.41 -2.62
N ARG A 124 -20.74 -8.98 -1.39
CA ARG A 124 -21.62 -8.20 -0.52
C ARG A 124 -22.08 -6.89 -1.17
N LYS A 125 -21.23 -6.28 -2.02
CA LYS A 125 -21.52 -5.02 -2.71
C LYS A 125 -22.14 -5.21 -4.09
N GLY A 126 -22.36 -6.44 -4.55
CA GLY A 126 -22.93 -6.71 -5.89
C GLY A 126 -22.02 -6.23 -7.02
N LEU A 127 -20.70 -6.34 -6.86
CA LEU A 127 -19.70 -5.83 -7.80
C LEU A 127 -19.03 -6.95 -8.61
N GLN A 128 -19.72 -8.09 -8.82
CA GLN A 128 -19.16 -9.27 -9.50
C GLN A 128 -18.80 -8.96 -10.96
N ASP A 129 -19.62 -8.16 -11.64
CA ASP A 129 -19.43 -7.77 -13.05
C ASP A 129 -18.61 -6.49 -13.23
N ASN A 130 -18.00 -5.99 -12.14
CA ASN A 130 -17.19 -4.79 -12.20
C ASN A 130 -15.80 -5.13 -12.74
N VAL A 131 -15.39 -4.51 -13.85
CA VAL A 131 -14.08 -4.75 -14.52
C VAL A 131 -12.88 -4.62 -13.56
N LYS A 132 -12.96 -3.74 -12.57
CA LYS A 132 -11.88 -3.55 -11.60
C LYS A 132 -11.93 -4.56 -10.46
N LEU A 133 -13.13 -4.93 -9.98
CA LEU A 133 -13.32 -5.63 -8.71
C LEU A 133 -13.86 -7.04 -8.86
N GLY A 134 -14.44 -7.37 -10.00
CA GLY A 134 -14.99 -8.68 -10.32
C GLY A 134 -13.93 -9.75 -10.53
N SER A 135 -14.38 -10.97 -10.75
CA SER A 135 -13.49 -12.11 -11.03
C SER A 135 -12.78 -11.87 -12.36
N GLY A 136 -11.48 -12.13 -12.41
CA GLY A 136 -10.63 -11.83 -13.59
C GLY A 136 -10.31 -10.34 -13.78
N GLY A 137 -10.86 -9.45 -12.95
CA GLY A 137 -10.65 -8.01 -13.08
C GLY A 137 -9.24 -7.54 -12.66
N ILE A 138 -8.97 -6.27 -12.93
CA ILE A 138 -7.67 -5.60 -12.68
C ILE A 138 -7.13 -5.89 -11.26
N ARG A 139 -8.01 -5.87 -10.25
CA ARG A 139 -7.62 -6.10 -8.85
C ARG A 139 -7.15 -7.53 -8.59
N GLU A 140 -7.70 -8.50 -9.29
CA GLU A 140 -7.27 -9.91 -9.14
C GLU A 140 -5.89 -10.13 -9.76
N VAL A 141 -5.61 -9.53 -10.91
CA VAL A 141 -4.28 -9.52 -11.53
C VAL A 141 -3.26 -8.85 -10.60
N GLU A 142 -3.59 -7.68 -10.06
CA GLU A 142 -2.73 -7.00 -9.08
C GLU A 142 -2.50 -7.86 -7.83
N PHE A 143 -3.54 -8.56 -7.34
CA PHE A 143 -3.42 -9.44 -6.18
C PHE A 143 -2.45 -10.58 -6.44
N ILE A 144 -2.52 -11.22 -7.61
CA ILE A 144 -1.60 -12.32 -7.99
C ILE A 144 -0.15 -11.80 -7.97
N GLY A 145 0.15 -10.74 -8.71
CA GLY A 145 1.51 -10.19 -8.75
C GLY A 145 2.02 -9.76 -7.38
N GLN A 146 1.19 -9.10 -6.58
CA GLN A 146 1.57 -8.67 -5.22
C GLN A 146 1.75 -9.84 -4.25
N ALA A 147 0.99 -10.92 -4.40
CA ALA A 147 1.21 -12.14 -3.63
C ALA A 147 2.62 -12.71 -3.89
N PHE A 148 3.04 -12.82 -5.16
CA PHE A 148 4.39 -13.22 -5.51
C PHE A 148 5.46 -12.26 -4.98
N GLN A 149 5.21 -10.96 -5.02
CA GLN A 149 6.10 -9.95 -4.40
C GLN A 149 6.28 -10.17 -2.90
N LEU A 150 5.21 -10.48 -2.17
CA LEU A 150 5.29 -10.77 -0.74
C LEU A 150 6.00 -12.10 -0.45
N ILE A 151 5.80 -13.10 -1.32
CA ILE A 151 6.40 -14.44 -1.14
C ILE A 151 7.90 -14.43 -1.47
N HIS A 152 8.29 -13.81 -2.55
CA HIS A 152 9.64 -13.91 -3.10
C HIS A 152 10.47 -12.63 -2.92
N GLY A 153 9.83 -11.46 -2.81
CA GLY A 153 10.51 -10.15 -2.81
C GLY A 153 11.50 -9.93 -1.65
N GLY A 154 11.42 -10.71 -0.58
CA GLY A 154 12.42 -10.68 0.50
C GLY A 154 13.77 -11.31 0.12
N ARG A 155 13.77 -12.23 -0.85
CA ARG A 155 14.96 -12.90 -1.39
C ARG A 155 15.33 -12.37 -2.77
N ASP A 156 14.33 -12.05 -3.58
CA ASP A 156 14.48 -11.51 -4.94
C ASP A 156 14.08 -10.03 -4.98
N ARG A 157 15.08 -9.16 -5.00
CA ARG A 157 14.88 -7.71 -5.02
C ARG A 157 14.33 -7.19 -6.35
N SER A 158 14.43 -7.94 -7.43
CA SER A 158 13.90 -7.56 -8.74
C SER A 158 12.37 -7.42 -8.70
N LEU A 159 11.71 -8.15 -7.78
CA LEU A 159 10.27 -8.09 -7.55
C LEU A 159 9.83 -6.88 -6.70
N GLN A 160 10.75 -6.12 -6.09
CA GLN A 160 10.42 -4.96 -5.27
C GLN A 160 10.09 -3.72 -6.12
N GLN A 161 9.19 -3.89 -7.08
CA GLN A 161 8.74 -2.86 -8.02
C GLN A 161 7.27 -2.51 -7.77
N ARG A 162 6.83 -1.31 -8.20
CA ARG A 162 5.43 -0.87 -8.06
C ARG A 162 4.56 -1.12 -9.30
N PRO A 163 5.05 -0.90 -10.54
CA PRO A 163 4.28 -1.16 -11.74
C PRO A 163 4.02 -2.66 -11.89
N ILE A 164 2.74 -3.06 -11.96
CA ILE A 164 2.38 -4.48 -12.01
C ILE A 164 2.89 -5.18 -13.26
N LEU A 165 2.88 -4.51 -14.41
CA LEU A 165 3.38 -5.09 -15.65
C LEU A 165 4.86 -5.45 -15.54
N ALA A 166 5.69 -4.57 -14.94
CA ALA A 166 7.10 -4.87 -14.70
C ALA A 166 7.29 -6.02 -13.71
N VAL A 167 6.41 -6.15 -12.71
CA VAL A 167 6.42 -7.30 -11.80
C VAL A 167 6.11 -8.58 -12.54
N LEU A 168 5.09 -8.60 -13.40
CA LEU A 168 4.71 -9.76 -14.22
C LEU A 168 5.86 -10.17 -15.15
N ASP A 169 6.57 -9.22 -15.77
CA ASP A 169 7.77 -9.49 -16.55
C ASP A 169 8.87 -10.21 -15.75
N MET A 170 9.09 -9.75 -14.50
CA MET A 170 10.07 -10.38 -13.62
C MET A 170 9.64 -11.77 -13.17
N LEU A 171 8.33 -12.00 -12.98
CA LEU A 171 7.81 -13.33 -12.63
C LEU A 171 8.05 -14.36 -13.74
N ALA A 172 7.90 -13.98 -15.00
CA ALA A 172 8.26 -14.82 -16.15
C ALA A 172 9.78 -15.04 -16.21
N SER A 173 10.55 -13.94 -16.23
CA SER A 173 12.01 -13.97 -16.38
C SER A 173 12.71 -14.81 -15.31
N ASN A 174 12.18 -14.83 -14.09
CA ASN A 174 12.71 -15.59 -12.95
C ASN A 174 12.04 -16.97 -12.79
N SER A 175 11.23 -17.40 -13.77
CA SER A 175 10.52 -18.68 -13.78
C SER A 175 9.61 -18.93 -12.56
N TYR A 176 9.04 -17.87 -11.98
CA TYR A 176 8.02 -17.97 -10.93
C TYR A 176 6.64 -18.26 -11.50
N LEU A 177 6.37 -17.81 -12.73
CA LEU A 177 5.18 -18.11 -13.51
C LEU A 177 5.57 -18.51 -14.95
N PRO A 178 4.79 -19.39 -15.61
CA PRO A 178 4.95 -19.66 -17.04
C PRO A 178 4.67 -18.41 -17.88
N ASP A 179 5.37 -18.25 -19.01
CA ASP A 179 5.22 -17.12 -19.93
C ASP A 179 3.76 -16.95 -20.39
N GLU A 180 3.09 -18.06 -20.75
CA GLU A 180 1.68 -18.07 -21.16
C GLU A 180 0.77 -17.44 -20.09
N ALA A 181 0.95 -17.80 -18.80
CA ALA A 181 0.17 -17.26 -17.71
C ALA A 181 0.43 -15.76 -17.50
N VAL A 182 1.67 -15.31 -17.71
CA VAL A 182 2.02 -13.89 -17.63
C VAL A 182 1.39 -13.10 -18.77
N ASP A 183 1.36 -13.64 -19.99
CA ASP A 183 0.73 -13.01 -21.14
C ASP A 183 -0.79 -12.89 -20.96
N GLU A 184 -1.45 -13.93 -20.42
CA GLU A 184 -2.87 -13.89 -20.06
C GLU A 184 -3.17 -12.81 -19.01
N LEU A 185 -2.35 -12.74 -17.93
CA LEU A 185 -2.51 -11.74 -16.86
C LEU A 185 -2.30 -10.31 -17.38
N LYS A 186 -1.32 -10.10 -18.27
CA LYS A 186 -1.10 -8.80 -18.91
C LYS A 186 -2.24 -8.43 -19.84
N GLY A 187 -2.72 -9.39 -20.65
CA GLY A 187 -3.87 -9.20 -21.49
C GLY A 187 -5.10 -8.76 -20.70
N ALA A 188 -5.41 -9.48 -19.61
CA ALA A 188 -6.53 -9.13 -18.71
C ALA A 188 -6.34 -7.78 -18.00
N TYR A 189 -5.11 -7.35 -17.73
CA TYR A 189 -4.85 -6.06 -17.08
C TYR A 189 -4.99 -4.88 -18.03
N LEU A 190 -4.65 -5.05 -19.31
CA LEU A 190 -4.65 -3.99 -20.31
C LEU A 190 -5.98 -3.83 -21.06
N PHE A 191 -6.88 -4.85 -20.97
CA PHE A 191 -8.22 -4.82 -21.55
C PHE A 191 -9.13 -3.85 -20.79
#